data_c0459df1cb707866b1d702856f6dd24b
#
_entry.id   c0459df1cb707866b1d702856f6dd24b
#
_cell.length_a   1.000
_cell.length_b   1.000
_cell.length_c   1.000
_cell.angle_alpha   90.00
_cell.angle_beta   90.00
_cell.angle_gamma   90.00
#
_symmetry.space_group_name_H-M   'P 1'
#
loop_
_entity.id
_entity.type
_entity.pdbx_description
1 polymer ?
#
loop_
_entity_poly.entity_id
_entity_poly.type
_entity_poly.pdbx_seq_one_letter_code
_entity_poly.pdbx_strand_id
1 'polypeptide(L)'
;MKVIKTPIDPEEIKELKVGDAFYITGTIFTARDAAHEKLLELDDEEVPIDPSKYAMFHCGPAIHKKDGEWEVVSAGPTTSIRMEIFEDEFIGRFGTKVIIGKGGMAGRTLKALEKNGAVYCQYTGGAGALMANAIKEVEDVHFLEELGVPEAIWMFRVEEAGPFLVTMDSHGNSIHDEVDEEVKKNLERLRSEL
;
A
#
# COMPACT_ATOMS: atom_id res chain seq x y z
N MET A 1 -14.65 9.17 -10.74
CA MET A 1 -13.85 8.70 -9.61
C MET A 1 -12.59 9.54 -9.59
N LYS A 2 -12.06 9.90 -8.42
CA LYS A 2 -10.86 10.77 -8.27
C LYS A 2 -9.63 10.07 -8.84
N VAL A 3 -8.70 10.81 -9.45
CA VAL A 3 -7.38 10.31 -9.87
C VAL A 3 -6.32 11.09 -9.10
N ILE A 4 -5.57 10.40 -8.27
CA ILE A 4 -4.43 10.97 -7.53
C ILE A 4 -3.19 10.86 -8.40
N LYS A 5 -2.40 11.92 -8.45
CA LYS A 5 -1.15 11.94 -9.22
C LYS A 5 0.06 11.90 -8.29
N THR A 6 1.12 11.27 -8.75
CA THR A 6 2.42 11.33 -8.07
C THR A 6 3.33 12.35 -8.77
N PRO A 7 4.16 13.11 -8.04
CA PRO A 7 4.34 13.08 -6.58
C PRO A 7 3.06 13.41 -5.82
N ILE A 8 2.81 12.68 -4.73
CA ILE A 8 1.59 12.81 -3.92
C ILE A 8 1.53 14.18 -3.24
N ASP A 9 0.38 14.86 -3.33
CA ASP A 9 0.06 16.02 -2.51
C ASP A 9 -0.51 15.55 -1.16
N PRO A 10 0.18 15.80 -0.03
CA PRO A 10 -0.29 15.37 1.28
C PRO A 10 -1.66 15.95 1.68
N GLU A 11 -1.99 17.16 1.24
CA GLU A 11 -3.27 17.76 1.57
C GLU A 11 -4.43 17.06 0.84
N GLU A 12 -4.19 16.59 -0.39
CA GLU A 12 -5.17 15.80 -1.13
C GLU A 12 -5.49 14.46 -0.45
N ILE A 13 -4.50 13.85 0.22
CA ILE A 13 -4.68 12.57 0.91
C ILE A 13 -5.45 12.73 2.21
N LYS A 14 -5.23 13.80 2.95
CA LYS A 14 -5.96 14.09 4.20
C LYS A 14 -7.47 14.25 4.01
N GLU A 15 -7.92 14.59 2.81
CA GLU A 15 -9.35 14.71 2.50
C GLU A 15 -10.04 13.36 2.31
N LEU A 16 -9.28 12.30 2.06
CA LEU A 16 -9.81 10.95 1.82
C LEU A 16 -10.36 10.34 3.11
N LYS A 17 -11.49 9.67 2.98
CA LYS A 17 -12.18 8.98 4.07
C LYS A 17 -12.41 7.51 3.75
N VAL A 18 -12.59 6.72 4.78
CA VAL A 18 -13.04 5.33 4.65
C VAL A 18 -14.25 5.25 3.72
N GLY A 19 -14.19 4.34 2.75
CA GLY A 19 -15.20 4.17 1.70
C GLY A 19 -14.93 4.93 0.40
N ASP A 20 -14.01 5.91 0.41
CA ASP A 20 -13.60 6.57 -0.83
C ASP A 20 -12.82 5.62 -1.73
N ALA A 21 -13.00 5.75 -3.05
CA ALA A 21 -12.26 5.00 -4.03
C ALA A 21 -11.62 5.93 -5.07
N PHE A 22 -10.38 5.63 -5.44
CA PHE A 22 -9.61 6.44 -6.37
C PHE A 22 -8.68 5.62 -7.24
N TYR A 23 -8.15 6.25 -8.29
CA TYR A 23 -7.09 5.72 -9.14
C TYR A 23 -5.80 6.50 -8.91
N ILE A 24 -4.66 5.89 -9.24
CA ILE A 24 -3.35 6.55 -9.24
C ILE A 24 -2.79 6.60 -10.66
N THR A 25 -2.22 7.74 -11.01
CA THR A 25 -1.41 7.93 -12.23
C THR A 25 -0.07 8.55 -11.85
N GLY A 26 1.02 7.99 -12.35
CA GLY A 26 2.39 8.39 -12.08
C GLY A 26 3.20 7.22 -11.52
N THR A 27 4.12 7.46 -10.60
CA THR A 27 5.01 6.42 -10.05
C THR A 27 4.48 5.86 -8.74
N ILE A 28 4.50 4.53 -8.61
CA ILE A 28 4.31 3.79 -7.35
C ILE A 28 5.53 2.92 -7.09
N PHE A 29 5.76 2.54 -5.84
CA PHE A 29 6.83 1.58 -5.51
C PHE A 29 6.29 0.37 -4.75
N THR A 30 6.95 -0.78 -4.93
CA THR A 30 6.60 -1.99 -4.18
C THR A 30 7.46 -2.13 -2.93
N ALA A 31 6.86 -2.56 -1.82
CA ALA A 31 7.57 -2.99 -0.64
C ALA A 31 6.81 -4.12 0.06
N ARG A 32 7.55 -5.16 0.46
CA ARG A 32 7.06 -6.25 1.29
C ARG A 32 7.94 -6.38 2.53
N ASP A 33 7.85 -7.50 3.23
CA ASP A 33 8.49 -7.73 4.52
C ASP A 33 9.99 -7.38 4.51
N ALA A 34 10.77 -7.98 3.62
CA ALA A 34 12.21 -7.76 3.56
C ALA A 34 12.59 -6.35 3.04
N ALA A 35 11.76 -5.76 2.17
CA ALA A 35 11.98 -4.38 1.72
C ALA A 35 11.75 -3.37 2.85
N HIS A 36 10.73 -3.57 3.70
CA HIS A 36 10.50 -2.72 4.86
C HIS A 36 11.68 -2.80 5.84
N GLU A 37 12.07 -4.03 6.23
CA GLU A 37 13.20 -4.27 7.11
C GLU A 37 14.47 -3.61 6.56
N LYS A 38 14.79 -3.86 5.28
CA LYS A 38 15.96 -3.29 4.62
C LYS A 38 15.96 -1.76 4.65
N LEU A 39 14.86 -1.11 4.27
CA LEU A 39 14.79 0.36 4.24
C LEU A 39 14.89 0.98 5.63
N LEU A 40 14.34 0.32 6.66
CA LEU A 40 14.43 0.79 8.04
C LEU A 40 15.83 0.64 8.66
N GLU A 41 16.65 -0.28 8.15
CA GLU A 41 18.03 -0.48 8.58
C GLU A 41 19.04 0.50 7.97
N LEU A 42 18.71 1.09 6.80
CA LEU A 42 19.60 2.01 6.09
C LEU A 42 19.65 3.39 6.74
N ASP A 43 20.78 4.08 6.61
CA ASP A 43 20.84 5.52 6.87
C ASP A 43 20.05 6.28 5.80
N ASP A 44 19.54 7.47 6.14
CA ASP A 44 18.65 8.24 5.23
C ASP A 44 19.28 8.56 3.87
N GLU A 45 20.62 8.72 3.84
CA GLU A 45 21.40 9.00 2.63
C GLU A 45 21.57 7.75 1.71
N GLU A 46 21.35 6.56 2.26
CA GLU A 46 21.45 5.28 1.53
C GLU A 46 20.10 4.81 0.98
N VAL A 47 18.99 5.43 1.41
CA VAL A 47 17.64 5.09 0.91
C VAL A 47 17.53 5.51 -0.56
N PRO A 48 17.32 4.55 -1.49
CA PRO A 48 17.47 4.84 -2.92
C PRO A 48 16.29 5.61 -3.52
N ILE A 49 15.19 5.76 -2.78
CA ILE A 49 13.95 6.41 -3.22
C ILE A 49 13.50 7.42 -2.18
N ASP A 50 12.60 8.31 -2.55
CA ASP A 50 11.88 9.17 -1.61
C ASP A 50 10.44 8.65 -1.42
N PRO A 51 10.17 7.83 -0.38
CA PRO A 51 8.87 7.20 -0.20
C PRO A 51 7.72 8.19 0.04
N SER A 52 8.03 9.44 0.44
CA SER A 52 7.00 10.47 0.67
C SER A 52 6.30 10.91 -0.62
N LYS A 53 6.95 10.75 -1.77
CA LYS A 53 6.44 11.19 -3.07
C LYS A 53 5.49 10.20 -3.73
N TYR A 54 5.54 8.93 -3.35
CA TYR A 54 4.91 7.86 -4.08
C TYR A 54 3.95 7.04 -3.21
N ALA A 55 3.03 6.33 -3.84
CA ALA A 55 2.24 5.34 -3.15
C ALA A 55 3.04 4.03 -3.01
N MET A 56 3.02 3.48 -1.81
CA MET A 56 3.61 2.17 -1.51
C MET A 56 2.60 1.07 -1.82
N PHE A 57 3.05 0.04 -2.52
CA PHE A 57 2.23 -1.11 -2.86
C PHE A 57 2.82 -2.37 -2.24
N HIS A 58 2.10 -2.99 -1.32
CA HIS A 58 2.45 -4.28 -0.72
C HIS A 58 2.32 -5.39 -1.76
N CYS A 59 3.29 -5.51 -2.63
CA CYS A 59 3.26 -6.39 -3.77
C CYS A 59 4.63 -7.01 -4.05
N GLY A 60 4.64 -8.31 -4.32
CA GLY A 60 5.75 -8.98 -4.98
C GLY A 60 5.31 -9.34 -6.39
N PRO A 61 5.78 -8.63 -7.42
CA PRO A 61 5.31 -8.84 -8.78
C PRO A 61 5.83 -10.14 -9.38
N ALA A 62 5.06 -10.70 -10.32
CA ALA A 62 5.57 -11.67 -11.28
C ALA A 62 6.07 -10.89 -12.49
N ILE A 63 7.38 -10.89 -12.69
CA ILE A 63 8.06 -10.07 -13.69
C ILE A 63 9.20 -10.86 -14.31
N HIS A 64 9.48 -10.64 -15.58
CA HIS A 64 10.62 -11.24 -16.27
C HIS A 64 11.23 -10.26 -17.29
N LYS A 65 12.41 -10.58 -17.78
CA LYS A 65 13.01 -9.82 -18.89
C LYS A 65 12.61 -10.44 -20.22
N LYS A 66 12.16 -9.58 -21.13
CA LYS A 66 11.89 -9.92 -22.51
C LYS A 66 12.59 -8.90 -23.41
N ASP A 67 13.43 -9.37 -24.30
CA ASP A 67 14.22 -8.54 -25.23
C ASP A 67 15.06 -7.45 -24.51
N GLY A 68 15.46 -7.71 -23.26
CA GLY A 68 16.25 -6.80 -22.43
C GLY A 68 15.44 -5.87 -21.56
N GLU A 69 14.14 -5.75 -21.76
CA GLU A 69 13.22 -4.92 -20.98
C GLU A 69 12.44 -5.74 -19.94
N TRP A 70 12.02 -5.11 -18.85
CA TRP A 70 11.18 -5.74 -17.84
C TRP A 70 9.71 -5.79 -18.28
N GLU A 71 9.11 -6.97 -18.25
CA GLU A 71 7.68 -7.19 -18.50
C GLU A 71 6.99 -7.68 -17.24
N VAL A 72 6.01 -6.91 -16.76
CA VAL A 72 5.21 -7.27 -15.58
C VAL A 72 4.03 -8.13 -16.01
N VAL A 73 4.02 -9.38 -15.56
CA VAL A 73 2.94 -10.34 -15.87
C VAL A 73 1.79 -10.21 -14.90
N SER A 74 2.11 -9.96 -13.62
CA SER A 74 1.11 -9.81 -12.56
C SER A 74 1.69 -8.99 -11.41
N ALA A 75 0.90 -8.06 -10.87
CA ALA A 75 1.22 -7.25 -9.70
C ALA A 75 0.01 -7.23 -8.75
N GLY A 76 -0.19 -8.32 -8.01
CA GLY A 76 -1.26 -8.44 -7.02
C GLY A 76 -0.79 -8.13 -5.60
N PRO A 77 -1.65 -7.56 -4.74
CA PRO A 77 -1.28 -7.24 -3.37
C PRO A 77 -1.04 -8.50 -2.53
N THR A 78 -0.04 -8.45 -1.65
CA THR A 78 0.17 -9.44 -0.59
C THR A 78 -0.63 -9.08 0.67
N THR A 79 -0.69 -10.00 1.62
CA THR A 79 -1.40 -9.81 2.91
C THR A 79 -0.68 -8.78 3.77
N SER A 80 -1.30 -7.62 3.98
CA SER A 80 -0.68 -6.44 4.57
C SER A 80 -0.43 -6.53 6.07
N ILE A 81 -1.23 -7.27 6.83
CA ILE A 81 -1.06 -7.41 8.29
C ILE A 81 0.35 -7.93 8.69
N ARG A 82 1.07 -8.55 7.77
CA ARG A 82 2.44 -9.00 8.02
C ARG A 82 3.41 -7.82 8.18
N MET A 83 3.14 -6.70 7.52
CA MET A 83 3.93 -5.47 7.61
C MET A 83 3.58 -4.60 8.83
N GLU A 84 2.53 -4.95 9.60
CA GLU A 84 2.10 -4.20 10.79
C GLU A 84 3.23 -3.91 11.78
N ILE A 85 4.23 -4.80 11.87
CA ILE A 85 5.38 -4.64 12.77
C ILE A 85 6.35 -3.54 12.33
N PHE A 86 6.30 -3.12 11.07
CA PHE A 86 7.18 -2.14 10.45
C PHE A 86 6.46 -0.81 10.15
N GLU A 87 5.15 -0.88 9.90
CA GLU A 87 4.40 0.15 9.20
C GLU A 87 4.35 1.48 9.95
N ASP A 88 4.22 1.46 11.28
CA ASP A 88 4.17 2.67 12.09
C ASP A 88 5.50 3.45 12.05
N GLU A 89 6.63 2.74 12.11
CA GLU A 89 7.95 3.32 11.98
C GLU A 89 8.21 3.80 10.54
N PHE A 90 7.82 3.00 9.54
CA PHE A 90 7.98 3.33 8.13
C PHE A 90 7.23 4.62 7.75
N ILE A 91 5.95 4.72 8.10
CA ILE A 91 5.13 5.91 7.89
C ILE A 91 5.73 7.13 8.60
N GLY A 92 6.15 6.93 9.86
CA GLY A 92 6.71 8.00 10.69
C GLY A 92 8.03 8.53 10.18
N ARG A 93 8.93 7.64 9.72
CA ARG A 93 10.27 7.98 9.24
C ARG A 93 10.24 8.55 7.82
N PHE A 94 9.57 7.87 6.92
CA PHE A 94 9.62 8.19 5.48
C PHE A 94 8.48 9.07 5.00
N GLY A 95 7.46 9.31 5.81
CA GLY A 95 6.37 10.21 5.45
C GLY A 95 5.45 9.70 4.34
N THR A 96 5.44 8.39 4.06
CA THR A 96 4.56 7.76 3.07
C THR A 96 3.10 8.07 3.37
N LYS A 97 2.33 8.50 2.35
CA LYS A 97 0.96 8.98 2.50
C LYS A 97 -0.11 8.00 2.04
N VAL A 98 0.23 7.11 1.11
CA VAL A 98 -0.69 6.13 0.54
C VAL A 98 -0.05 4.75 0.60
N ILE A 99 -0.67 3.84 1.34
CA ILE A 99 -0.29 2.44 1.42
C ILE A 99 -1.39 1.61 0.76
N ILE A 100 -1.02 0.73 -0.16
CA ILE A 100 -1.94 -0.11 -0.91
C ILE A 100 -1.63 -1.57 -0.60
N GLY A 101 -2.64 -2.31 -0.18
CA GLY A 101 -2.43 -3.71 0.15
C GLY A 101 -3.68 -4.59 0.04
N LYS A 102 -3.69 -5.67 0.78
CA LYS A 102 -4.78 -6.64 0.85
C LYS A 102 -5.10 -6.99 2.29
N GLY A 103 -6.39 -7.08 2.61
CA GLY A 103 -6.86 -7.26 3.98
C GLY A 103 -6.75 -5.96 4.79
N GLY A 104 -6.82 -6.07 6.10
CA GLY A 104 -6.66 -4.94 7.03
C GLY A 104 -5.24 -4.81 7.55
N MET A 105 -5.00 -3.68 8.20
CA MET A 105 -3.89 -3.44 9.11
C MET A 105 -4.46 -3.29 10.53
N ALA A 106 -3.60 -3.22 11.55
CA ALA A 106 -4.04 -3.15 12.94
C ALA A 106 -3.87 -1.73 13.54
N GLY A 107 -4.12 -1.61 14.85
CA GLY A 107 -4.20 -0.32 15.52
C GLY A 107 -2.89 0.48 15.60
N ARG A 108 -1.71 -0.15 15.44
CA ARG A 108 -0.43 0.59 15.36
C ARG A 108 -0.36 1.38 14.06
N THR A 109 -0.67 0.72 12.94
CA THR A 109 -0.75 1.38 11.63
C THR A 109 -1.83 2.46 11.62
N LEU A 110 -3.04 2.20 12.16
CA LEU A 110 -4.10 3.22 12.21
C LEU A 110 -3.65 4.50 12.92
N LYS A 111 -2.99 4.38 14.06
CA LYS A 111 -2.44 5.54 14.80
C LYS A 111 -1.34 6.27 14.01
N ALA A 112 -0.52 5.53 13.26
CA ALA A 112 0.50 6.14 12.43
C ALA A 112 -0.11 6.89 11.25
N LEU A 113 -1.17 6.35 10.62
CA LEU A 113 -1.92 7.01 9.55
C LEU A 113 -2.54 8.32 10.03
N GLU A 114 -3.23 8.30 11.19
CA GLU A 114 -3.82 9.48 11.81
C GLU A 114 -2.75 10.54 12.10
N LYS A 115 -1.66 10.15 12.76
CA LYS A 115 -0.58 11.09 13.14
C LYS A 115 0.10 11.74 11.93
N ASN A 116 0.24 11.01 10.83
CA ASN A 116 1.02 11.45 9.67
C ASN A 116 0.17 11.91 8.48
N GLY A 117 -1.17 11.92 8.60
CA GLY A 117 -2.06 12.31 7.50
C GLY A 117 -1.97 11.37 6.31
N ALA A 118 -1.98 10.06 6.55
CA ALA A 118 -1.83 9.02 5.55
C ALA A 118 -3.08 8.11 5.50
N VAL A 119 -3.21 7.29 4.46
CA VAL A 119 -4.31 6.34 4.29
C VAL A 119 -3.80 4.96 3.92
N TYR A 120 -4.52 3.94 4.38
CA TYR A 120 -4.36 2.57 3.91
C TYR A 120 -5.53 2.19 3.01
N CYS A 121 -5.20 1.61 1.86
CA CYS A 121 -6.17 1.25 0.82
C CYS A 121 -6.10 -0.23 0.49
N GLN A 122 -7.25 -0.83 0.25
CA GLN A 122 -7.33 -2.18 -0.29
C GLN A 122 -7.36 -2.20 -1.81
N TYR A 123 -6.67 -3.18 -2.38
CA TYR A 123 -6.82 -3.61 -3.76
C TYR A 123 -7.16 -5.10 -3.82
N THR A 124 -7.90 -5.50 -4.84
CA THR A 124 -8.40 -6.88 -4.98
C THR A 124 -7.26 -7.87 -5.22
N GLY A 125 -7.11 -8.86 -4.33
CA GLY A 125 -6.04 -9.84 -4.38
C GLY A 125 -5.95 -10.66 -5.67
N GLY A 126 -7.08 -10.96 -6.32
CA GLY A 126 -7.14 -11.69 -7.59
C GLY A 126 -6.92 -10.84 -8.86
N ALA A 127 -6.73 -9.53 -8.72
CA ALA A 127 -6.68 -8.58 -9.84
C ALA A 127 -5.24 -8.24 -10.30
N GLY A 128 -4.26 -9.10 -10.03
CA GLY A 128 -2.84 -8.85 -10.36
C GLY A 128 -2.59 -8.64 -11.85
N ALA A 129 -3.30 -9.32 -12.73
CA ALA A 129 -3.20 -9.12 -14.18
C ALA A 129 -3.80 -7.77 -14.63
N LEU A 130 -4.88 -7.30 -13.96
CA LEU A 130 -5.43 -5.97 -14.24
C LEU A 130 -4.46 -4.88 -13.81
N MET A 131 -3.79 -5.04 -12.65
CA MET A 131 -2.76 -4.10 -12.22
C MET A 131 -1.58 -4.09 -13.20
N ALA A 132 -1.15 -5.26 -13.70
CA ALA A 132 -0.08 -5.34 -14.69
C ALA A 132 -0.42 -4.54 -15.96
N ASN A 133 -1.67 -4.52 -16.41
CA ASN A 133 -2.11 -3.72 -17.55
C ASN A 133 -2.05 -2.20 -17.28
N ALA A 134 -2.20 -1.78 -16.03
CA ALA A 134 -2.08 -0.38 -15.63
C ALA A 134 -0.61 0.07 -15.54
N ILE A 135 0.34 -0.86 -15.36
CA ILE A 135 1.77 -0.59 -15.34
C ILE A 135 2.24 -0.38 -16.79
N LYS A 136 2.79 0.79 -17.07
CA LYS A 136 3.28 1.17 -18.41
C LYS A 136 4.77 0.97 -18.56
N GLU A 137 5.51 1.08 -17.44
CA GLU A 137 6.98 1.01 -17.46
C GLU A 137 7.48 0.57 -16.08
N VAL A 138 8.58 -0.17 -16.07
CA VAL A 138 9.41 -0.37 -14.88
C VAL A 138 10.50 0.69 -14.93
N GLU A 139 10.35 1.74 -14.10
CA GLU A 139 11.27 2.88 -14.11
C GLU A 139 12.61 2.54 -13.46
N ASP A 140 12.58 1.74 -12.38
CA ASP A 140 13.77 1.31 -11.65
C ASP A 140 13.51 0.06 -10.80
N VAL A 141 14.59 -0.55 -10.31
CA VAL A 141 14.55 -1.64 -9.33
C VAL A 141 15.73 -1.57 -8.37
N HIS A 142 15.45 -1.63 -7.06
CA HIS A 142 16.48 -1.60 -6.04
C HIS A 142 16.50 -2.91 -5.23
N PHE A 143 17.69 -3.29 -4.79
CA PHE A 143 17.97 -4.48 -3.98
C PHE A 143 17.55 -5.82 -4.63
N LEU A 144 17.53 -5.87 -5.99
CA LEU A 144 17.11 -7.08 -6.71
C LEU A 144 18.00 -8.29 -6.41
N GLU A 145 19.32 -8.10 -6.37
CA GLU A 145 20.27 -9.19 -6.10
C GLU A 145 20.23 -9.66 -4.64
N GLU A 146 19.96 -8.74 -3.71
CA GLU A 146 19.90 -9.05 -2.28
C GLU A 146 18.58 -9.71 -1.85
N LEU A 147 17.46 -9.17 -2.31
CA LEU A 147 16.13 -9.54 -1.84
C LEU A 147 15.38 -10.47 -2.80
N GLY A 148 15.85 -10.56 -4.05
CA GLY A 148 15.18 -11.31 -5.11
C GLY A 148 13.90 -10.62 -5.62
N VAL A 149 13.38 -11.12 -6.74
CA VAL A 149 12.26 -10.50 -7.49
C VAL A 149 11.03 -10.17 -6.63
N PRO A 150 10.54 -11.06 -5.73
CA PRO A 150 9.31 -10.78 -4.97
C PRO A 150 9.46 -9.76 -3.84
N GLU A 151 10.69 -9.49 -3.40
CA GLU A 151 10.97 -8.61 -2.26
C GLU A 151 11.76 -7.35 -2.66
N ALA A 152 12.28 -7.28 -3.91
CA ALA A 152 12.92 -6.08 -4.43
C ALA A 152 11.94 -4.91 -4.49
N ILE A 153 12.48 -3.70 -4.43
CA ILE A 153 11.70 -2.47 -4.58
C ILE A 153 11.61 -2.14 -6.06
N TRP A 154 10.43 -2.32 -6.63
CA TRP A 154 10.13 -1.99 -8.02
C TRP A 154 9.48 -0.63 -8.10
N MET A 155 10.01 0.24 -8.95
CA MET A 155 9.41 1.53 -9.29
C MET A 155 8.59 1.37 -10.57
N PHE A 156 7.28 1.50 -10.48
CA PHE A 156 6.36 1.34 -11.60
C PHE A 156 5.72 2.65 -11.99
N ARG A 157 5.82 3.03 -13.25
CA ARG A 157 4.93 4.04 -13.83
C ARG A 157 3.59 3.42 -14.15
N VAL A 158 2.55 3.98 -13.57
CA VAL A 158 1.17 3.50 -13.75
C VAL A 158 0.28 4.57 -14.36
N GLU A 159 -0.75 4.13 -15.07
CA GLU A 159 -1.81 4.98 -15.59
C GLU A 159 -3.16 4.42 -15.16
N GLU A 160 -3.92 5.25 -14.42
CA GLU A 160 -5.21 4.89 -13.84
C GLU A 160 -5.21 3.52 -13.14
N ALA A 161 -4.16 3.25 -12.35
CA ALA A 161 -4.09 2.04 -11.52
C ALA A 161 -5.13 2.09 -10.41
N GLY A 162 -5.88 1.01 -10.22
CA GLY A 162 -6.95 0.92 -9.22
C GLY A 162 -8.21 0.24 -9.74
N PRO A 163 -9.42 0.52 -9.19
CA PRO A 163 -9.64 1.45 -8.07
C PRO A 163 -9.08 0.95 -6.74
N PHE A 164 -8.52 1.85 -5.95
CA PHE A 164 -8.09 1.60 -4.58
C PHE A 164 -9.16 2.09 -3.61
N LEU A 165 -9.59 1.23 -2.69
CA LEU A 165 -10.60 1.56 -1.68
C LEU A 165 -9.93 1.94 -0.37
N VAL A 166 -10.18 3.15 0.13
CA VAL A 166 -9.72 3.57 1.46
C VAL A 166 -10.43 2.75 2.53
N THR A 167 -9.68 2.03 3.34
CA THR A 167 -10.21 1.20 4.43
C THR A 167 -9.72 1.62 5.80
N MET A 168 -8.67 2.45 5.86
CA MET A 168 -8.24 3.16 7.06
C MET A 168 -7.80 4.57 6.65
N ASP A 169 -8.27 5.60 7.35
CA ASP A 169 -8.03 7.00 6.96
C ASP A 169 -7.20 7.78 7.99
N SER A 170 -6.86 9.00 7.63
CA SER A 170 -6.07 9.92 8.45
C SER A 170 -6.86 10.55 9.61
N HIS A 171 -8.13 10.19 9.76
CA HIS A 171 -9.02 10.65 10.83
C HIS A 171 -9.21 9.61 11.92
N GLY A 172 -8.50 8.49 11.86
CA GLY A 172 -8.58 7.39 12.81
C GLY A 172 -9.74 6.42 12.58
N ASN A 173 -10.37 6.44 11.41
CA ASN A 173 -11.45 5.51 11.06
C ASN A 173 -10.88 4.26 10.37
N SER A 174 -11.49 3.10 10.65
CA SER A 174 -11.19 1.80 10.06
C SER A 174 -12.47 1.04 9.77
N ILE A 175 -12.67 0.63 8.51
CA ILE A 175 -13.83 -0.18 8.13
C ILE A 175 -13.87 -1.53 8.86
N HIS A 176 -12.70 -2.08 9.20
CA HIS A 176 -12.61 -3.34 9.92
C HIS A 176 -13.06 -3.20 11.37
N ASP A 177 -12.68 -2.11 12.04
CA ASP A 177 -13.08 -1.84 13.42
C ASP A 177 -14.59 -1.59 13.51
N GLU A 178 -15.18 -0.86 12.55
CA GLU A 178 -16.63 -0.64 12.46
C GLU A 178 -17.40 -1.96 12.30
N VAL A 179 -16.94 -2.85 11.41
CA VAL A 179 -17.54 -4.17 11.21
C VAL A 179 -17.40 -5.04 12.44
N ASP A 180 -16.25 -5.05 13.10
CA ASP A 180 -16.01 -5.82 14.32
C ASP A 180 -16.90 -5.37 15.47
N GLU A 181 -17.15 -4.07 15.60
CA GLU A 181 -18.10 -3.55 16.60
C GLU A 181 -19.54 -4.00 16.32
N GLU A 182 -19.97 -3.98 15.07
CA GLU A 182 -21.28 -4.45 14.67
C GLU A 182 -21.44 -5.96 14.91
N VAL A 183 -20.41 -6.74 14.58
CA VAL A 183 -20.39 -8.20 14.86
C VAL A 183 -20.51 -8.47 16.36
N LYS A 184 -19.79 -7.75 17.22
CA LYS A 184 -19.88 -7.89 18.69
C LYS A 184 -21.30 -7.60 19.19
N LYS A 185 -21.91 -6.48 18.74
CA LYS A 185 -23.29 -6.12 19.11
C LYS A 185 -24.30 -7.19 18.69
N ASN A 186 -24.16 -7.71 17.46
CA ASN A 186 -25.03 -8.77 16.97
C ASN A 186 -24.84 -10.10 17.73
N LEU A 187 -23.61 -10.44 18.10
CA LEU A 187 -23.32 -11.64 18.90
C LEU A 187 -23.93 -11.55 20.30
N GLU A 188 -23.85 -10.39 20.95
CA GLU A 188 -24.48 -10.17 22.28
C GLU A 188 -25.99 -10.28 22.21
N ARG A 189 -26.61 -9.71 21.16
CA ARG A 189 -28.05 -9.86 20.93
C ARG A 189 -28.47 -11.32 20.79
N LEU A 190 -27.78 -12.07 19.90
CA LEU A 190 -28.09 -13.49 19.69
C LEU A 190 -27.93 -14.32 20.96
N ARG A 191 -26.89 -14.03 21.76
CA ARG A 191 -26.70 -14.72 23.06
C ARG A 191 -27.79 -14.43 24.08
N SER A 192 -28.43 -13.27 24.01
CA SER A 192 -29.52 -12.90 24.92
C SER A 192 -30.87 -13.50 24.51
N GLU A 193 -30.99 -13.99 23.25
CA GLU A 193 -32.22 -14.62 22.73
C GLU A 193 -32.19 -16.16 22.92
N LEU A 194 -31.08 -16.73 23.36
CA LEU A 194 -30.90 -18.17 23.67
C LEU A 194 -31.10 -18.45 25.17
#